data_c55a7595addfaa6eaee615b8d15e8607
#
_entry.id   c55a7595addfaa6eaee615b8d15e8607
#
_cell.length_a   1.000
_cell.length_b   1.000
_cell.length_c   1.000
_cell.angle_alpha   90.00
_cell.angle_beta   90.00
_cell.angle_gamma   90.00
#
_symmetry.space_group_name_H-M   'P 1'
#
loop_
_entity.id
_entity.type
_entity.pdbx_description
1 polymer ?
#
loop_
_entity_poly.entity_id
_entity_poly.type
_entity_poly.pdbx_seq_one_letter_code
_entity_poly.pdbx_strand_id
1 'polypeptide(L)'
;MESAHSLAQLQPRPYVDKVARPALTVATIVERDGRFLLIEEETRHGPRLNQPAGHVEAGESIVNAAARETLEEAAWRVAPTALVGVYQWESPDSGMAFVRFTFAATAHRHEPNRPLDTGILRALWLSYDDIAARRDRHRNPFLLQSLDDYRAGTRWPLGVIANL
;
A
#
# COMPACT_ATOMS: atom_id res chain seq x y z
N MET A 1 -50.35 0.88 -30.90
CA MET A 1 -49.26 -0.01 -31.31
C MET A 1 -47.96 0.68 -30.92
N GLU A 2 -47.49 0.40 -29.72
CA GLU A 2 -46.24 0.95 -29.20
C GLU A 2 -45.10 0.06 -29.57
N SER A 3 -44.13 0.63 -30.24
CA SER A 3 -42.91 -0.04 -30.66
C SER A 3 -42.00 -0.22 -29.46
N ALA A 4 -41.85 -1.45 -29.01
CA ALA A 4 -40.84 -1.82 -28.02
C ALA A 4 -39.42 -1.55 -28.60
N HIS A 5 -38.77 -0.52 -28.10
CA HIS A 5 -37.33 -0.33 -28.32
C HIS A 5 -36.56 -1.41 -27.54
N SER A 6 -36.11 -2.38 -28.28
CA SER A 6 -35.16 -3.38 -27.82
C SER A 6 -33.90 -2.66 -27.28
N LEU A 7 -33.70 -2.76 -25.97
CA LEU A 7 -32.41 -2.45 -25.37
C LEU A 7 -31.41 -3.47 -25.92
N ALA A 8 -30.75 -3.11 -27.03
CA ALA A 8 -29.65 -3.87 -27.56
C ALA A 8 -28.63 -4.05 -26.42
N GLN A 9 -28.42 -5.31 -26.03
CA GLN A 9 -27.40 -5.70 -25.08
C GLN A 9 -26.07 -5.11 -25.56
N LEU A 10 -25.56 -4.13 -24.79
CA LEU A 10 -24.22 -3.62 -24.98
C LEU A 10 -23.27 -4.78 -24.69
N GLN A 11 -22.87 -5.47 -25.75
CA GLN A 11 -21.77 -6.44 -25.63
C GLN A 11 -20.51 -5.69 -25.16
N PRO A 12 -19.80 -6.20 -24.15
CA PRO A 12 -18.56 -5.57 -23.72
C PRO A 12 -17.62 -5.44 -24.90
N ARG A 13 -17.08 -4.24 -25.09
CA ARG A 13 -16.16 -4.00 -26.21
C ARG A 13 -14.91 -4.88 -25.99
N PRO A 14 -14.43 -5.63 -26.98
CA PRO A 14 -13.29 -6.55 -26.84
C PRO A 14 -12.00 -5.89 -26.35
N TYR A 15 -11.93 -4.57 -26.43
CA TYR A 15 -10.81 -3.78 -25.88
C TYR A 15 -10.85 -3.69 -24.35
N VAL A 16 -12.04 -3.64 -23.72
CA VAL A 16 -12.19 -3.48 -22.26
C VAL A 16 -11.72 -4.73 -21.52
N ASP A 17 -11.86 -5.90 -22.13
CA ASP A 17 -11.46 -7.18 -21.54
C ASP A 17 -9.93 -7.36 -21.49
N LYS A 18 -9.17 -6.55 -22.26
CA LYS A 18 -7.69 -6.57 -22.29
C LYS A 18 -7.05 -5.48 -21.46
N VAL A 19 -7.83 -4.58 -20.88
CA VAL A 19 -7.31 -3.51 -20.03
C VAL A 19 -7.04 -4.06 -18.64
N ALA A 20 -5.77 -4.00 -18.21
CA ALA A 20 -5.41 -4.35 -16.84
C ALA A 20 -6.12 -3.41 -15.84
N ARG A 21 -6.67 -3.99 -14.78
CA ARG A 21 -7.33 -3.25 -13.68
C ARG A 21 -6.64 -3.60 -12.36
N PRO A 22 -5.41 -3.14 -12.16
CA PRO A 22 -4.70 -3.42 -10.93
C PRO A 22 -5.35 -2.72 -9.74
N ALA A 23 -5.27 -3.33 -8.57
CA ALA A 23 -5.57 -2.66 -7.33
C ALA A 23 -4.55 -1.53 -7.10
N LEU A 24 -5.04 -0.31 -6.91
CA LEU A 24 -4.21 0.83 -6.58
C LEU A 24 -4.00 0.85 -5.06
N THR A 25 -2.74 0.72 -4.65
CA THR A 25 -2.36 0.68 -3.24
C THR A 25 -1.27 1.69 -2.90
N VAL A 26 -1.18 2.01 -1.63
CA VAL A 26 -0.17 2.90 -1.06
C VAL A 26 0.54 2.21 0.10
N ALA A 27 1.74 2.66 0.42
CA ALA A 27 2.46 2.26 1.62
C ALA A 27 3.34 3.39 2.12
N THR A 28 3.71 3.34 3.40
CA THR A 28 4.70 4.25 3.97
C THR A 28 5.92 3.51 4.49
N ILE A 29 7.09 4.13 4.31
CA ILE A 29 8.32 3.81 5.00
C ILE A 29 8.56 4.91 6.02
N VAL A 30 8.47 4.54 7.29
CA VAL A 30 8.76 5.43 8.41
C VAL A 30 9.96 4.87 9.15
N GLU A 31 11.03 5.64 9.19
CA GLU A 31 12.27 5.27 9.90
C GLU A 31 12.44 6.13 11.14
N ARG A 32 12.82 5.50 12.22
CA ARG A 32 13.23 6.16 13.47
C ARG A 32 14.31 5.35 14.17
N ASP A 33 15.43 5.98 14.48
CA ASP A 33 16.55 5.37 15.20
C ASP A 33 17.05 4.07 14.54
N GLY A 34 17.14 4.06 13.20
CA GLY A 34 17.58 2.91 12.40
C GLY A 34 16.59 1.75 12.35
N ARG A 35 15.34 1.96 12.79
CA ARG A 35 14.25 0.99 12.74
C ARG A 35 13.11 1.48 11.87
N PHE A 36 12.44 0.56 11.23
CA PHE A 36 11.32 0.80 10.33
C PHE A 36 10.02 0.38 10.98
N LEU A 37 8.99 1.22 10.84
CA LEU A 37 7.63 0.90 11.26
C LEU A 37 7.03 -0.13 10.31
N LEU A 38 6.65 -1.26 10.87
CA LEU A 38 5.93 -2.33 10.18
C LEU A 38 4.64 -2.66 10.91
N ILE A 39 3.80 -3.41 10.22
CA ILE A 39 2.63 -4.09 10.80
C ILE A 39 2.81 -5.60 10.68
N GLU A 40 2.20 -6.32 11.59
CA GLU A 40 1.97 -7.76 11.49
C GLU A 40 0.47 -7.97 11.27
N GLU A 41 0.12 -8.56 10.14
CA GLU A 41 -1.26 -8.78 9.72
C GLU A 41 -1.58 -10.26 9.65
N GLU A 42 -2.80 -10.64 10.02
CA GLU A 42 -3.30 -12.01 9.88
C GLU A 42 -3.61 -12.28 8.40
N THR A 43 -3.18 -13.43 7.92
CA THR A 43 -3.47 -13.88 6.56
C THR A 43 -3.89 -15.34 6.54
N ARG A 44 -4.45 -15.84 5.44
CA ARG A 44 -4.74 -17.26 5.25
C ARG A 44 -3.53 -18.19 5.43
N HIS A 45 -2.31 -17.63 5.35
CA HIS A 45 -1.04 -18.33 5.53
C HIS A 45 -0.38 -18.02 6.88
N GLY A 46 -1.15 -17.53 7.86
CA GLY A 46 -0.68 -17.07 9.16
C GLY A 46 -0.13 -15.62 9.11
N PRO A 47 0.39 -15.14 10.26
CA PRO A 47 0.87 -13.77 10.38
C PRO A 47 1.97 -13.41 9.39
N ARG A 48 1.83 -12.26 8.73
CA ARG A 48 2.80 -11.71 7.77
C ARG A 48 3.21 -10.30 8.15
N LEU A 49 4.45 -9.95 7.80
CA LEU A 49 5.00 -8.61 7.94
C LEU A 49 4.75 -7.78 6.68
N ASN A 50 4.35 -6.54 6.86
CA ASN A 50 4.17 -5.55 5.80
C ASN A 50 4.53 -4.15 6.32
N GLN A 51 4.71 -3.20 5.40
CA GLN A 51 4.60 -1.79 5.76
C GLN A 51 3.13 -1.48 6.05
N PRO A 52 2.82 -0.38 6.79
CA PRO A 52 1.47 0.18 6.77
C PRO A 52 1.06 0.48 5.33
N ALA A 53 0.00 -0.17 4.84
CA ALA A 53 -0.33 -0.17 3.41
C ALA A 53 -1.76 -0.62 3.16
N GLY A 54 -2.45 0.07 2.25
CA GLY A 54 -3.80 -0.32 1.84
C GLY A 54 -4.22 0.30 0.52
N HIS A 55 -5.51 0.24 0.25
CA HIS A 55 -6.09 0.72 -1.00
C HIS A 55 -6.35 2.22 -0.98
N VAL A 56 -6.21 2.85 -2.14
CA VAL A 56 -6.68 4.22 -2.32
C VAL A 56 -8.19 4.21 -2.43
N GLU A 57 -8.87 5.02 -1.62
CA GLU A 57 -10.31 5.17 -1.63
C GLU A 57 -10.77 6.20 -2.66
N ALA A 58 -12.03 6.11 -3.07
CA ALA A 58 -12.59 7.07 -4.02
C ALA A 58 -12.60 8.49 -3.42
N GLY A 59 -12.06 9.44 -4.18
CA GLY A 59 -12.08 10.86 -3.81
C GLY A 59 -10.92 11.31 -2.92
N GLU A 60 -10.00 10.41 -2.52
CA GLU A 60 -8.80 10.83 -1.80
C GLU A 60 -7.56 10.89 -2.71
N SER A 61 -6.58 11.69 -2.32
CA SER A 61 -5.28 11.68 -2.98
C SER A 61 -4.44 10.49 -2.52
N ILE A 62 -3.57 10.00 -3.42
CA ILE A 62 -2.64 8.89 -3.12
C ILE A 62 -1.78 9.21 -1.89
N VAL A 63 -1.36 10.47 -1.73
CA VAL A 63 -0.56 10.91 -0.58
C VAL A 63 -1.36 10.86 0.72
N ASN A 64 -2.63 11.30 0.70
CA ASN A 64 -3.50 11.25 1.87
C ASN A 64 -3.85 9.80 2.24
N ALA A 65 -4.10 8.94 1.25
CA ALA A 65 -4.32 7.52 1.46
C ALA A 65 -3.16 6.88 2.25
N ALA A 66 -1.91 7.18 1.89
CA ALA A 66 -0.73 6.65 2.59
C ALA A 66 -0.68 7.07 4.07
N ALA A 67 -1.02 8.32 4.37
CA ALA A 67 -1.08 8.81 5.75
C ALA A 67 -2.25 8.18 6.53
N ARG A 68 -3.42 8.02 5.89
CA ARG A 68 -4.61 7.38 6.47
C ARG A 68 -4.32 5.93 6.84
N GLU A 69 -3.84 5.14 5.90
CA GLU A 69 -3.52 3.72 6.12
C GLU A 69 -2.50 3.54 7.27
N THR A 70 -1.49 4.41 7.35
CA THR A 70 -0.52 4.35 8.44
C THR A 70 -1.15 4.63 9.80
N LEU A 71 -2.10 5.55 9.85
CA LEU A 71 -2.84 5.85 11.07
C LEU A 71 -3.76 4.68 11.48
N GLU A 72 -4.44 4.06 10.52
CA GLU A 72 -5.41 2.98 10.74
C GLU A 72 -4.73 1.68 11.13
N GLU A 73 -3.60 1.34 10.51
CA GLU A 73 -2.92 0.07 10.73
C GLU A 73 -1.82 0.13 11.81
N ALA A 74 -1.23 1.30 12.05
CA ALA A 74 -0.12 1.42 12.98
C ALA A 74 -0.36 2.42 14.12
N ALA A 75 -1.48 3.12 14.15
CA ALA A 75 -1.81 4.18 15.10
C ALA A 75 -0.78 5.33 15.13
N TRP A 76 -0.09 5.56 14.01
CA TRP A 76 0.87 6.65 13.85
C TRP A 76 0.36 7.71 12.87
N ARG A 77 0.31 8.97 13.31
CA ARG A 77 0.16 10.11 12.41
C ARG A 77 1.50 10.39 11.75
N VAL A 78 1.50 10.39 10.43
CA VAL A 78 2.70 10.61 9.62
C VAL A 78 2.45 11.66 8.56
N ALA A 79 3.51 12.28 8.08
CA ALA A 79 3.49 13.11 6.89
C ALA A 79 4.37 12.46 5.81
N PRO A 80 3.81 12.03 4.67
CA PRO A 80 4.61 11.64 3.52
C PRO A 80 5.47 12.80 3.05
N THR A 81 6.76 12.54 2.78
CA THR A 81 7.76 13.56 2.43
C THR A 81 8.32 13.40 1.03
N ALA A 82 8.35 12.17 0.52
CA ALA A 82 8.84 11.87 -0.83
C ALA A 82 8.25 10.56 -1.33
N LEU A 83 8.13 10.41 -2.64
CA LEU A 83 7.86 9.13 -3.27
C LEU A 83 9.17 8.32 -3.34
N VAL A 84 9.16 7.10 -2.84
CA VAL A 84 10.29 6.15 -2.96
C VAL A 84 10.23 5.42 -4.28
N GLY A 85 9.05 4.93 -4.63
CA GLY A 85 8.87 4.23 -5.90
C GLY A 85 7.42 3.86 -6.18
N VAL A 86 7.21 3.44 -7.44
CA VAL A 86 5.96 2.84 -7.91
C VAL A 86 6.28 1.41 -8.34
N TYR A 87 5.58 0.45 -7.76
CA TYR A 87 5.86 -0.97 -7.91
C TYR A 87 4.65 -1.68 -8.51
N GLN A 88 4.90 -2.55 -9.47
CA GLN A 88 3.87 -3.42 -10.05
C GLN A 88 4.18 -4.88 -9.72
N TRP A 89 3.18 -5.63 -9.31
CA TRP A 89 3.30 -7.05 -9.00
C TRP A 89 1.95 -7.75 -9.19
N GLU A 90 2.00 -8.98 -9.64
CA GLU A 90 0.84 -9.85 -9.71
C GLU A 90 0.97 -10.95 -8.65
N SER A 91 -0.05 -11.09 -7.81
CA SER A 91 -0.07 -12.10 -6.77
C SER A 91 -0.22 -13.49 -7.36
N PRO A 92 0.73 -14.41 -7.17
CA PRO A 92 0.62 -15.77 -7.68
C PRO A 92 -0.55 -16.54 -7.06
N ASP A 93 -0.97 -16.13 -5.87
CA ASP A 93 -2.06 -16.77 -5.14
C ASP A 93 -3.45 -16.41 -5.66
N SER A 94 -3.65 -15.20 -6.14
CA SER A 94 -4.97 -14.69 -6.52
C SER A 94 -5.05 -14.26 -7.97
N GLY A 95 -3.91 -14.12 -8.68
CA GLY A 95 -3.84 -13.53 -10.02
C GLY A 95 -4.17 -12.03 -10.03
N MET A 96 -4.32 -11.41 -8.84
CA MET A 96 -4.63 -9.98 -8.75
C MET A 96 -3.35 -9.16 -8.99
N ALA A 97 -3.44 -8.22 -9.92
CA ALA A 97 -2.39 -7.25 -10.17
C ALA A 97 -2.51 -6.07 -9.19
N PHE A 98 -1.36 -5.56 -8.74
CA PHE A 98 -1.25 -4.42 -7.85
C PHE A 98 -0.31 -3.37 -8.45
N VAL A 99 -0.67 -2.10 -8.27
CA VAL A 99 0.23 -0.97 -8.43
C VAL A 99 0.31 -0.26 -7.08
N ARG A 100 1.53 -0.20 -6.51
CA ARG A 100 1.78 0.39 -5.19
C ARG A 100 2.66 1.62 -5.29
N PHE A 101 2.19 2.71 -4.72
CA PHE A 101 2.96 3.91 -4.46
C PHE A 101 3.52 3.85 -3.03
N THR A 102 4.83 3.80 -2.89
CA THR A 102 5.47 3.76 -1.56
C THR A 102 6.14 5.09 -1.26
N PHE A 103 5.81 5.66 -0.11
CA PHE A 103 6.28 6.96 0.34
C PHE A 103 7.23 6.85 1.52
N ALA A 104 8.30 7.65 1.52
CA ALA A 104 8.99 8.00 2.75
C ALA A 104 8.08 8.93 3.56
N ALA A 105 7.99 8.71 4.87
CA ALA A 105 7.16 9.53 5.72
C ALA A 105 7.82 9.79 7.09
N THR A 106 7.53 10.95 7.66
CA THR A 106 7.98 11.34 9.00
C THR A 106 6.87 11.06 10.02
N ALA A 107 7.21 10.37 11.11
CA ALA A 107 6.28 10.15 12.22
C ALA A 107 6.16 11.42 13.07
N HIS A 108 4.91 11.83 13.35
CA HIS A 108 4.62 12.99 14.18
C HIS A 108 4.09 12.60 15.57
N ARG A 109 3.08 11.73 15.62
CA ARG A 109 2.41 11.38 16.87
C ARG A 109 1.89 9.95 16.83
N HIS A 110 2.11 9.23 17.94
CA HIS A 110 1.49 7.93 18.20
C HIS A 110 0.16 8.13 18.96
N GLU A 111 -0.85 7.35 18.59
CA GLU A 111 -2.17 7.31 19.26
C GLU A 111 -2.36 5.92 19.92
N PRO A 112 -1.75 5.65 21.08
CA PRO A 112 -1.63 4.30 21.63
C PRO A 112 -2.97 3.64 21.97
N ASN A 113 -4.03 4.42 22.15
CA ASN A 113 -5.37 3.93 22.46
C ASN A 113 -6.26 3.78 21.20
N ARG A 114 -5.73 4.08 20.01
CA ARG A 114 -6.46 3.90 18.77
C ARG A 114 -6.55 2.41 18.44
N PRO A 115 -7.76 1.87 18.20
CA PRO A 115 -7.89 0.51 17.67
C PRO A 115 -7.24 0.45 16.28
N LEU A 116 -6.52 -0.63 16.01
CA LEU A 116 -5.98 -0.92 14.69
C LEU A 116 -7.06 -1.58 13.82
N ASP A 117 -6.88 -1.47 12.52
CA ASP A 117 -7.80 -2.08 11.57
C ASP A 117 -7.93 -3.60 11.75
N THR A 118 -9.10 -4.10 11.36
CA THR A 118 -9.39 -5.54 11.43
C THR A 118 -8.35 -6.34 10.65
N GLY A 119 -7.79 -7.37 11.30
CA GLY A 119 -6.74 -8.21 10.74
C GLY A 119 -5.32 -7.73 11.05
N ILE A 120 -5.14 -6.51 11.55
CA ILE A 120 -3.84 -6.05 12.05
C ILE A 120 -3.64 -6.54 13.47
N LEU A 121 -2.60 -7.34 13.68
CA LEU A 121 -2.26 -7.91 14.99
C LEU A 121 -1.50 -6.91 15.87
N ARG A 122 -0.59 -6.17 15.27
CA ARG A 122 0.22 -5.13 15.93
C ARG A 122 1.03 -4.30 14.96
N ALA A 123 1.43 -3.12 15.41
CA ALA A 123 2.52 -2.33 14.81
C ALA A 123 3.82 -2.56 15.59
N LEU A 124 4.96 -2.59 14.88
CA LEU A 124 6.27 -2.86 15.48
C LEU A 124 7.39 -2.14 14.73
N TRP A 125 8.51 -1.94 15.43
CA TRP A 125 9.71 -1.31 14.87
C TRP A 125 10.81 -2.34 14.75
N LEU A 126 11.28 -2.61 13.54
CA LEU A 126 12.34 -3.59 13.24
C LEU A 126 13.53 -2.94 12.53
N SER A 127 14.73 -3.44 12.81
CA SER A 127 15.90 -3.09 12.00
C SER A 127 15.76 -3.69 10.59
N TYR A 128 16.50 -3.13 9.63
CA TYR A 128 16.54 -3.70 8.28
C TYR A 128 17.00 -5.16 8.29
N ASP A 129 18.01 -5.50 9.09
CA ASP A 129 18.54 -6.86 9.17
C ASP A 129 17.50 -7.84 9.73
N ASP A 130 16.71 -7.41 10.73
CA ASP A 130 15.60 -8.20 11.27
C ASP A 130 14.51 -8.44 10.22
N ILE A 131 14.23 -7.45 9.38
CA ILE A 131 13.26 -7.57 8.29
C ILE A 131 13.80 -8.51 7.21
N ALA A 132 15.05 -8.30 6.77
CA ALA A 132 15.67 -9.11 5.73
C ALA A 132 15.82 -10.58 6.13
N ALA A 133 16.06 -10.87 7.42
CA ALA A 133 16.14 -12.24 7.95
C ALA A 133 14.79 -12.97 7.94
N ARG A 134 13.66 -12.27 7.82
CA ARG A 134 12.30 -12.83 7.87
C ARG A 134 11.57 -12.79 6.53
N ARG A 135 12.28 -12.99 5.41
CA ARG A 135 11.70 -12.92 4.05
C ARG A 135 10.51 -13.87 3.85
N ASP A 136 10.55 -15.04 4.46
CA ASP A 136 9.47 -16.04 4.46
C ASP A 136 8.18 -15.55 5.11
N ARG A 137 8.27 -14.50 5.93
CA ARG A 137 7.15 -13.84 6.60
C ARG A 137 6.67 -12.57 5.92
N HIS A 138 7.28 -12.15 4.83
CA HIS A 138 6.82 -10.96 4.12
C HIS A 138 5.48 -11.22 3.44
N ARG A 139 4.58 -10.24 3.55
CA ARG A 139 3.26 -10.28 2.90
C ARG A 139 3.36 -10.35 1.38
N ASN A 140 4.36 -9.65 0.83
CA ASN A 140 4.60 -9.49 -0.60
C ASN A 140 6.04 -9.01 -0.84
N PRO A 141 6.54 -9.04 -2.09
CA PRO A 141 7.90 -8.59 -2.40
C PRO A 141 8.12 -7.08 -2.28
N PHE A 142 7.06 -6.27 -2.26
CA PHE A 142 7.18 -4.81 -2.14
C PHE A 142 7.92 -4.37 -0.88
N LEU A 143 7.71 -5.10 0.24
CA LEU A 143 8.28 -4.74 1.53
C LEU A 143 9.80 -4.55 1.45
N LEU A 144 10.52 -5.55 1.01
CA LEU A 144 11.98 -5.49 1.00
C LEU A 144 12.50 -4.62 -0.14
N GLN A 145 11.91 -4.76 -1.35
CA GLN A 145 12.34 -3.97 -2.50
C GLN A 145 12.27 -2.46 -2.22
N SER A 146 11.16 -1.99 -1.67
CA SER A 146 11.01 -0.57 -1.38
C SER A 146 11.92 -0.08 -0.24
N LEU A 147 12.23 -0.94 0.74
CA LEU A 147 13.22 -0.63 1.76
C LEU A 147 14.63 -0.53 1.20
N ASP A 148 14.98 -1.39 0.24
CA ASP A 148 16.27 -1.34 -0.46
C ASP A 148 16.41 -0.02 -1.23
N ASP A 149 15.38 0.37 -1.99
CA ASP A 149 15.35 1.64 -2.72
C ASP A 149 15.41 2.85 -1.77
N TYR A 150 14.69 2.77 -0.65
CA TYR A 150 14.74 3.79 0.40
C TYR A 150 16.15 3.95 0.97
N ARG A 151 16.82 2.86 1.30
CA ARG A 151 18.20 2.85 1.84
C ARG A 151 19.24 3.28 0.80
N ALA A 152 18.99 3.03 -0.47
CA ALA A 152 19.79 3.54 -1.58
C ALA A 152 19.66 5.06 -1.78
N GLY A 153 18.76 5.71 -1.03
CA GLY A 153 18.54 7.16 -1.10
C GLY A 153 17.51 7.60 -2.12
N THR A 154 16.76 6.69 -2.72
CA THR A 154 15.74 7.06 -3.71
C THR A 154 14.65 7.91 -3.08
N ARG A 155 14.51 9.14 -3.57
CA ARG A 155 13.53 10.13 -3.12
C ARG A 155 13.10 11.00 -4.30
N TRP A 156 11.84 10.87 -4.69
CA TRP A 156 11.24 11.74 -5.69
C TRP A 156 10.33 12.76 -4.99
N PRO A 157 10.35 14.02 -5.41
CA PRO A 157 9.49 15.04 -4.80
C PRO A 157 8.01 14.66 -4.99
N LEU A 158 7.17 14.97 -3.99
CA LEU A 158 5.73 14.68 -4.07
C LEU A 158 5.04 15.35 -5.26
N GLY A 159 5.61 16.45 -5.77
CA GLY A 159 5.10 17.16 -6.95
C GLY A 159 5.12 16.36 -8.26
N VAL A 160 5.73 15.15 -8.28
CA VAL A 160 5.59 14.24 -9.44
C VAL A 160 4.18 13.64 -9.53
N ILE A 161 3.39 13.75 -8.44
CA ILE A 161 2.01 13.30 -8.36
C ILE A 161 1.11 14.54 -8.39
N ALA A 162 0.41 14.74 -9.50
CA ALA A 162 -0.60 15.78 -9.60
C ALA A 162 -1.98 15.23 -9.21
N ASN A 163 -2.66 15.91 -8.29
CA ASN A 163 -4.05 15.62 -7.97
C ASN A 163 -4.92 16.71 -8.57
N LEU A 164 -5.70 16.36 -9.60
CA LEU A 164 -6.48 17.30 -10.42
C LEU A 164 -7.95 17.35 -9.98
#